data_1c8b8b3c097eb7d86bf653ec05f5b66d
#
_entry.id   1c8b8b3c097eb7d86bf653ec05f5b66d
#
_cell.length_a   1.000
_cell.length_b   1.000
_cell.length_c   1.000
_cell.angle_alpha   90.00
_cell.angle_beta   90.00
_cell.angle_gamma   90.00
#
_symmetry.space_group_name_H-M   'P 1'
#
loop_
_entity.id
_entity.type
_entity.pdbx_description
1 polymer ?
#
loop_
_entity_poly.entity_id
_entity_poly.type
_entity_poly.pdbx_seq_one_letter_code
_entity_poly.pdbx_strand_id
1 'polypeptide(L)'
;ALDPVKGPSRVEVVFFEPEKFTDVKDAYMGSDKGRDATLELLKDYLTTRGVRGLLPGQKLAITLTDVDLAGDFEPWRGGQWGDVRIVKDIYPPRISLAFRLTDAAGAVVNEGKRDLRDMAFMMKLTMGFRDDPLRHEKALLDDWLSAEFRSAKKP
;
A
#
# COMPACT_ATOMS: atom_id res chain seq x y z
N ALA A 1 -21.38 16.00 -11.96
CA ALA A 1 -21.61 15.25 -11.55
C ALA A 1 -21.46 15.18 -10.29
N LEU A 2 -22.06 15.09 -9.93
CA LEU A 2 -22.01 14.97 -8.89
C LEU A 2 -21.56 13.93 -8.47
N ASP A 3 -20.81 14.05 -7.85
CA ASP A 3 -20.32 13.13 -7.24
C ASP A 3 -21.25 12.51 -6.57
N PRO A 4 -21.37 11.46 -6.76
CA PRO A 4 -22.21 10.73 -6.13
C PRO A 4 -22.02 10.74 -4.78
N VAL A 5 -22.92 10.59 -4.16
CA VAL A 5 -22.74 10.47 -2.97
C VAL A 5 -22.07 9.49 -2.73
N LYS A 6 -21.39 9.62 -1.96
CA LYS A 6 -20.69 8.80 -1.57
C LYS A 6 -21.28 8.10 -0.58
N GLY A 7 -21.78 7.13 -0.56
CA GLY A 7 -22.02 6.23 0.49
C GLY A 7 -20.70 5.80 1.04
N PRO A 8 -20.68 4.98 2.06
CA PRO A 8 -19.46 4.43 2.61
C PRO A 8 -18.73 3.66 1.53
N SER A 9 -17.44 3.84 1.48
CA SER A 9 -16.62 3.08 0.54
C SER A 9 -16.65 1.61 0.90
N ARG A 10 -16.60 0.76 -0.11
CA ARG A 10 -16.54 -0.69 0.13
C ARG A 10 -15.15 -1.12 0.59
N VAL A 11 -14.16 -0.29 0.41
CA VAL A 11 -12.82 -0.53 0.92
C VAL A 11 -12.47 0.62 1.83
N GLU A 12 -12.16 0.32 3.10
CA GLU A 12 -11.73 1.32 4.04
C GLU A 12 -10.28 1.07 4.38
N VAL A 13 -9.47 2.09 4.38
CA VAL A 13 -8.05 1.99 4.72
C VAL A 13 -7.75 2.91 5.89
N VAL A 14 -7.16 2.36 6.94
CA VAL A 14 -6.80 3.09 8.14
C VAL A 14 -5.33 2.88 8.41
N PHE A 15 -4.65 3.89 8.93
CA PHE A 15 -3.25 3.79 9.30
C PHE A 15 -3.14 3.79 10.83
N PHE A 16 -2.52 2.75 11.38
CA PHE A 16 -2.38 2.63 12.83
C PHE A 16 -1.05 3.23 13.25
N GLU A 17 -1.10 4.33 13.97
CA GLU A 17 0.10 5.05 14.47
C GLU A 17 1.10 5.31 13.34
N PRO A 18 0.71 6.04 12.30
CA PRO A 18 1.57 6.22 11.13
C PRO A 18 2.89 6.94 11.43
N GLU A 19 2.94 7.70 12.53
CA GLU A 19 4.17 8.36 12.93
C GLU A 19 5.24 7.34 13.35
N LYS A 20 4.86 6.10 13.58
CA LYS A 20 5.80 5.05 13.97
C LYS A 20 6.16 4.11 12.82
N PHE A 21 5.66 4.37 11.62
CA PHE A 21 5.97 3.52 10.47
C PHE A 21 7.47 3.60 10.17
N THR A 22 8.02 2.49 9.71
CA THR A 22 9.46 2.36 9.54
C THR A 22 10.05 3.38 8.59
N ASP A 23 9.46 3.53 7.40
CA ASP A 23 10.02 4.46 6.42
C ASP A 23 8.96 4.86 5.41
N VAL A 24 8.37 6.02 5.57
CA VAL A 24 7.47 6.63 4.58
C VAL A 24 7.94 8.05 4.30
N LYS A 25 9.25 8.28 4.38
CA LYS A 25 9.80 9.60 4.28
C LYS A 25 9.89 10.08 2.84
N ASP A 26 9.72 11.37 2.64
CA ASP A 26 9.94 12.01 1.36
C ASP A 26 11.36 12.51 1.19
N ALA A 27 12.10 12.66 2.28
CA ALA A 27 13.52 13.08 2.30
C ALA A 27 14.17 12.46 3.52
N TYR A 28 15.49 12.56 3.65
CA TYR A 28 16.21 11.89 4.74
C TYR A 28 15.63 12.27 6.11
N MET A 29 15.36 13.53 6.36
CA MET A 29 14.79 13.94 7.65
C MET A 29 13.28 13.72 7.68
N GLY A 30 12.65 13.69 6.53
CA GLY A 30 11.22 13.48 6.47
C GLY A 30 10.40 14.64 7.02
N SER A 31 9.11 14.57 6.83
CA SER A 31 8.18 15.54 7.41
C SER A 31 6.83 14.88 7.57
N ASP A 32 6.00 15.42 8.47
CA ASP A 32 4.65 14.90 8.66
C ASP A 32 3.84 15.08 7.38
N LYS A 33 4.02 16.20 6.71
CA LYS A 33 3.29 16.49 5.48
C LYS A 33 3.67 15.49 4.38
N GLY A 34 4.96 15.22 4.22
CA GLY A 34 5.43 14.26 3.23
C GLY A 34 4.96 12.84 3.55
N ARG A 35 4.99 12.45 4.83
CA ARG A 35 4.48 11.16 5.26
C ARG A 35 3.00 11.03 4.91
N ASP A 36 2.21 12.04 5.26
CA ASP A 36 0.78 11.97 5.07
C ASP A 36 0.42 11.95 3.58
N ALA A 37 1.16 12.69 2.75
CA ALA A 37 0.95 12.67 1.31
C ALA A 37 1.23 11.30 0.72
N THR A 38 2.29 10.63 1.16
CA THR A 38 2.64 9.29 0.70
C THR A 38 1.57 8.29 1.11
N LEU A 39 1.12 8.36 2.35
CA LEU A 39 0.09 7.44 2.85
C LEU A 39 -1.23 7.66 2.13
N GLU A 40 -1.56 8.89 1.77
CA GLU A 40 -2.78 9.17 1.03
C GLU A 40 -2.74 8.52 -0.36
N LEU A 41 -1.58 8.52 -1.01
CA LEU A 41 -1.43 7.88 -2.30
C LEU A 41 -1.63 6.36 -2.18
N LEU A 42 -1.11 5.75 -1.13
CA LEU A 42 -1.30 4.32 -0.90
C LEU A 42 -2.77 4.01 -0.59
N LYS A 43 -3.43 4.87 0.18
CA LYS A 43 -4.83 4.69 0.51
C LYS A 43 -5.69 4.76 -0.75
N ASP A 44 -5.43 5.74 -1.61
CA ASP A 44 -6.17 5.89 -2.85
C ASP A 44 -6.00 4.66 -3.74
N TYR A 45 -4.79 4.14 -3.82
CA TYR A 45 -4.53 2.96 -4.62
C TYR A 45 -5.28 1.75 -4.07
N LEU A 46 -5.21 1.53 -2.76
CA LEU A 46 -5.89 0.40 -2.14
C LEU A 46 -7.41 0.51 -2.26
N THR A 47 -7.94 1.70 -2.11
CA THR A 47 -9.38 1.93 -2.20
C THR A 47 -9.87 1.62 -3.63
N THR A 48 -9.13 2.09 -4.63
CA THR A 48 -9.52 1.91 -6.01
C THR A 48 -9.31 0.48 -6.47
N ARG A 49 -8.15 -0.08 -6.15
CA ARG A 49 -7.79 -1.40 -6.64
C ARG A 49 -8.52 -2.51 -5.88
N GLY A 50 -8.69 -2.31 -4.58
CA GLY A 50 -9.31 -3.33 -3.73
C GLY A 50 -10.74 -3.65 -4.11
N VAL A 51 -11.49 -2.66 -4.60
CA VAL A 51 -12.86 -2.87 -4.98
C VAL A 51 -12.99 -3.92 -6.07
N ARG A 52 -12.00 -4.02 -6.95
CA ARG A 52 -12.06 -4.94 -8.09
C ARG A 52 -12.12 -6.41 -7.70
N GLY A 53 -11.66 -6.75 -6.51
CA GLY A 53 -11.67 -8.13 -6.07
C GLY A 53 -12.87 -8.51 -5.23
N LEU A 54 -13.80 -7.57 -5.00
CA LEU A 54 -14.92 -7.81 -4.11
C LEU A 54 -16.16 -8.30 -4.86
N LEU A 55 -16.85 -9.25 -4.27
CA LEU A 55 -18.15 -9.67 -4.75
C LEU A 55 -19.20 -8.65 -4.31
N PRO A 56 -20.38 -8.63 -4.94
CA PRO A 56 -21.40 -7.67 -4.56
C PRO A 56 -21.70 -7.71 -3.07
N GLY A 57 -21.79 -6.56 -2.46
CA GLY A 57 -22.12 -6.44 -1.04
C GLY A 57 -20.96 -6.64 -0.09
N GLN A 58 -19.82 -7.13 -0.57
CA GLN A 58 -18.68 -7.32 0.31
C GLN A 58 -18.02 -6.00 0.65
N LYS A 59 -17.41 -5.94 1.84
CA LYS A 59 -16.64 -4.78 2.28
C LYS A 59 -15.30 -5.25 2.80
N LEU A 60 -14.27 -4.46 2.55
CA LEU A 60 -12.92 -4.80 2.95
C LEU A 60 -12.38 -3.67 3.82
N ALA A 61 -11.95 -4.00 5.03
CA ALA A 61 -11.30 -3.05 5.92
C ALA A 61 -9.82 -3.43 6.01
N ILE A 62 -8.95 -2.49 5.75
CA ILE A 62 -7.50 -2.71 5.79
C ILE A 62 -6.90 -1.72 6.78
N THR A 63 -6.12 -2.22 7.72
CA THR A 63 -5.36 -1.38 8.63
C THR A 63 -3.89 -1.59 8.35
N LEU A 64 -3.20 -0.55 7.91
CA LEU A 64 -1.76 -0.63 7.71
C LEU A 64 -1.09 -0.38 9.05
N THR A 65 -0.25 -1.31 9.47
CA THR A 65 0.42 -1.23 10.77
C THR A 65 1.90 -0.87 10.63
N ASP A 66 2.47 -1.01 9.45
CA ASP A 66 3.82 -0.52 9.17
C ASP A 66 4.01 -0.41 7.67
N VAL A 67 4.79 0.57 7.24
CA VAL A 67 5.16 0.75 5.85
C VAL A 67 6.65 1.07 5.82
N ASP A 68 7.38 0.36 4.98
CA ASP A 68 8.81 0.58 4.79
C ASP A 68 9.00 0.63 3.28
N LEU A 69 9.13 1.81 2.74
CA LEU A 69 9.21 2.02 1.29
C LEU A 69 10.50 1.41 0.72
N ALA A 70 10.44 0.96 -0.53
CA ALA A 70 11.62 0.45 -1.22
C ALA A 70 12.68 1.53 -1.29
N GLY A 71 13.94 1.14 -1.15
CA GLY A 71 15.04 2.09 -1.16
C GLY A 71 15.27 2.70 0.21
N ASP A 72 16.29 3.52 0.32
CA ASP A 72 16.59 4.21 1.55
C ASP A 72 17.42 5.45 1.21
N PHE A 73 17.57 6.34 2.19
CA PHE A 73 18.38 7.52 2.01
C PHE A 73 19.80 7.22 2.46
N GLU A 74 20.76 7.70 1.69
CA GLU A 74 22.18 7.48 1.99
C GLU A 74 22.83 8.84 2.17
N PRO A 75 22.67 9.47 3.34
CA PRO A 75 23.16 10.83 3.56
C PRO A 75 24.67 10.98 3.42
N TRP A 76 25.42 9.88 3.55
CA TRP A 76 26.88 9.94 3.37
C TRP A 76 27.29 10.23 1.94
N ARG A 77 26.36 10.20 0.98
CA ARG A 77 26.68 10.58 -0.38
C ARG A 77 26.82 12.08 -0.53
N GLY A 78 26.22 12.84 0.42
CA GLY A 78 26.38 14.29 0.45
C GLY A 78 25.68 15.03 -0.67
N GLY A 79 25.66 16.35 -0.57
CA GLY A 79 25.07 17.18 -1.58
C GLY A 79 23.63 16.82 -1.91
N GLN A 80 23.27 16.92 -3.18
CA GLN A 80 21.92 16.64 -3.60
C GLN A 80 21.56 15.16 -3.43
N TRP A 81 22.54 14.28 -3.35
CA TRP A 81 22.26 12.85 -3.26
C TRP A 81 21.90 12.41 -1.86
N GLY A 82 22.20 13.21 -0.84
CA GLY A 82 21.88 12.86 0.54
C GLY A 82 20.40 12.82 0.83
N ASP A 83 19.59 13.57 0.05
CA ASP A 83 18.16 13.63 0.25
C ASP A 83 17.38 12.91 -0.84
N VAL A 84 18.04 12.15 -1.67
CA VAL A 84 17.38 11.38 -2.72
C VAL A 84 17.29 9.93 -2.27
N ARG A 85 16.13 9.34 -2.43
CA ARG A 85 15.95 7.93 -2.07
C ARG A 85 16.66 7.07 -3.10
N ILE A 86 17.56 6.21 -2.61
CA ILE A 86 18.33 5.33 -3.47
C ILE A 86 17.69 3.96 -3.43
N VAL A 87 17.33 3.41 -4.58
CA VAL A 87 16.67 2.12 -4.66
C VAL A 87 17.69 1.07 -5.04
N LYS A 88 17.89 0.11 -4.17
CA LYS A 88 18.79 -1.02 -4.35
C LYS A 88 18.11 -2.28 -3.89
N ASP A 89 18.60 -3.43 -4.36
CA ASP A 89 18.02 -4.72 -3.98
C ASP A 89 18.13 -5.02 -2.49
N ILE A 90 19.02 -4.34 -1.76
CA ILE A 90 19.15 -4.53 -0.31
C ILE A 90 18.12 -3.71 0.47
N TYR A 91 17.31 -2.91 -0.20
CA TYR A 91 16.28 -2.08 0.45
C TYR A 91 14.90 -2.48 -0.09
N PRO A 92 14.40 -3.68 0.22
CA PRO A 92 13.10 -4.12 -0.33
C PRO A 92 11.92 -3.43 0.32
N PRO A 93 10.81 -3.31 -0.38
CA PRO A 93 9.61 -2.76 0.22
C PRO A 93 9.01 -3.75 1.21
N ARG A 94 8.42 -3.24 2.27
CA ARG A 94 7.71 -4.07 3.24
C ARG A 94 6.48 -3.32 3.74
N ILE A 95 5.36 -4.02 3.80
CA ILE A 95 4.14 -3.45 4.33
C ILE A 95 3.49 -4.48 5.23
N SER A 96 3.20 -4.09 6.46
CA SER A 96 2.48 -4.94 7.41
C SER A 96 1.06 -4.41 7.53
N LEU A 97 0.10 -5.31 7.51
CA LEU A 97 -1.29 -4.91 7.57
C LEU A 97 -2.16 -5.96 8.25
N ALA A 98 -3.34 -5.55 8.64
CA ALA A 98 -4.40 -6.45 9.05
C ALA A 98 -5.60 -6.15 8.16
N PHE A 99 -6.41 -7.16 7.86
CA PHE A 99 -7.56 -6.93 7.03
C PHE A 99 -8.75 -7.75 7.50
N ARG A 100 -9.95 -7.31 7.11
CA ARG A 100 -11.18 -8.04 7.38
C ARG A 100 -12.11 -7.86 6.19
N LEU A 101 -12.54 -8.96 5.62
CA LEU A 101 -13.50 -8.97 4.52
C LEU A 101 -14.83 -9.47 5.08
N THR A 102 -15.88 -8.69 4.87
CA THR A 102 -17.21 -9.06 5.34
C THR A 102 -18.17 -9.15 4.15
N ASP A 103 -19.21 -9.96 4.29
CA ASP A 103 -20.22 -10.10 3.26
C ASP A 103 -21.33 -9.07 3.44
N ALA A 104 -22.35 -9.14 2.59
CA ALA A 104 -23.45 -8.18 2.63
C ALA A 104 -24.23 -8.21 3.95
N ALA A 105 -24.20 -9.31 4.66
CA ALA A 105 -24.86 -9.45 5.95
C ALA A 105 -23.99 -9.01 7.12
N GLY A 106 -22.74 -8.64 6.85
CA GLY A 106 -21.83 -8.24 7.90
C GLY A 106 -21.02 -9.38 8.50
N ALA A 107 -21.17 -10.59 7.99
CA ALA A 107 -20.41 -11.71 8.50
C ALA A 107 -18.99 -11.70 7.95
N VAL A 108 -18.03 -12.08 8.78
CA VAL A 108 -16.62 -12.12 8.36
C VAL A 108 -16.41 -13.29 7.43
N VAL A 109 -15.92 -13.00 6.22
CA VAL A 109 -15.62 -14.02 5.23
C VAL A 109 -14.15 -14.40 5.31
N ASN A 110 -13.30 -13.45 5.57
CA ASN A 110 -11.86 -13.68 5.66
C ASN A 110 -11.24 -12.55 6.48
N GLU A 111 -10.24 -12.86 7.26
CA GLU A 111 -9.51 -11.82 8.00
C GLU A 111 -8.15 -12.37 8.38
N GLY A 112 -7.23 -11.48 8.65
CA GLY A 112 -5.90 -11.90 9.07
C GLY A 112 -4.92 -10.75 9.10
N LYS A 113 -3.69 -11.09 9.43
CA LYS A 113 -2.58 -10.14 9.41
C LYS A 113 -1.59 -10.63 8.38
N ARG A 114 -0.98 -9.71 7.68
CA ARG A 114 0.01 -10.06 6.65
C ARG A 114 1.22 -9.16 6.77
N ASP A 115 2.38 -9.72 6.53
CA ASP A 115 3.63 -8.97 6.48
C ASP A 115 4.15 -9.17 5.07
N LEU A 116 3.91 -8.20 4.21
CA LEU A 116 4.22 -8.31 2.80
C LEU A 116 5.64 -7.82 2.53
N ARG A 117 6.41 -8.61 1.83
CA ARG A 117 7.78 -8.27 1.53
C ARG A 117 8.16 -8.89 0.19
N ASP A 118 8.93 -8.19 -0.59
CA ASP A 118 9.38 -8.71 -1.87
C ASP A 118 10.87 -8.48 -2.00
N MET A 119 11.64 -9.49 -1.70
CA MET A 119 13.10 -9.41 -1.76
C MET A 119 13.63 -9.36 -3.19
N ALA A 120 12.80 -9.73 -4.15
CA ALA A 120 13.20 -9.70 -5.56
C ALA A 120 12.52 -8.55 -6.32
N PHE A 121 12.16 -7.50 -5.62
CA PHE A 121 11.36 -6.42 -6.20
C PHE A 121 12.02 -5.74 -7.41
N MET A 122 13.35 -5.69 -7.44
CA MET A 122 14.05 -5.05 -8.54
C MET A 122 13.94 -5.86 -9.84
N MET A 123 13.56 -7.12 -9.75
CA MET A 123 13.43 -7.98 -10.90
C MET A 123 12.01 -8.04 -11.43
N LYS A 124 11.06 -7.38 -10.78
CA LYS A 124 9.70 -7.41 -11.22
C LYS A 124 9.44 -6.43 -12.32
N LEU A 125 8.56 -6.83 -13.24
CA LEU A 125 8.10 -5.90 -14.26
C LEU A 125 7.02 -5.02 -13.64
N THR A 126 7.24 -3.75 -13.68
CA THR A 126 6.28 -2.79 -13.12
C THR A 126 5.77 -1.85 -14.20
N MET A 127 5.44 -2.40 -15.37
CA MET A 127 5.12 -1.58 -16.53
C MET A 127 4.01 -0.59 -16.30
N GLY A 128 2.99 -0.94 -15.58
CA GLY A 128 1.90 -0.03 -15.32
C GLY A 128 2.23 1.09 -14.34
N PHE A 129 3.39 0.99 -13.67
CA PHE A 129 3.75 1.95 -12.66
C PHE A 129 5.12 2.58 -12.90
N ARG A 130 5.65 2.44 -14.17
CA ARG A 130 7.03 2.80 -14.42
C ARG A 130 7.46 4.18 -13.92
N ASP A 131 6.61 5.20 -14.02
CA ASP A 131 6.97 6.53 -13.59
C ASP A 131 6.42 6.87 -12.20
N ASP A 132 5.89 5.90 -11.49
CA ASP A 132 5.27 6.13 -10.19
C ASP A 132 6.33 5.96 -9.10
N PRO A 133 6.50 6.94 -8.22
CA PRO A 133 7.46 6.79 -7.13
C PRO A 133 7.11 5.67 -6.16
N LEU A 134 5.86 5.22 -6.14
CA LEU A 134 5.43 4.12 -5.28
C LEU A 134 5.24 2.83 -6.07
N ARG A 135 5.90 2.70 -7.22
CA ARG A 135 5.67 1.53 -8.10
C ARG A 135 5.94 0.19 -7.42
N HIS A 136 6.94 0.14 -6.56
CA HIS A 136 7.28 -1.11 -5.89
C HIS A 136 6.25 -1.46 -4.81
N GLU A 137 5.77 -0.47 -4.09
CA GLU A 137 4.77 -0.66 -3.05
C GLU A 137 3.43 -1.02 -3.67
N LYS A 138 3.08 -0.39 -4.77
CA LYS A 138 1.84 -0.70 -5.47
C LYS A 138 1.88 -2.11 -6.06
N ALA A 139 3.02 -2.53 -6.60
CA ALA A 139 3.17 -3.88 -7.11
C ALA A 139 3.04 -4.90 -5.98
N LEU A 140 3.61 -4.61 -4.81
CA LEU A 140 3.53 -5.49 -3.66
C LEU A 140 2.08 -5.63 -3.19
N LEU A 141 1.35 -4.53 -3.10
CA LEU A 141 -0.05 -4.54 -2.69
C LEU A 141 -0.94 -5.21 -3.75
N ASP A 142 -0.66 -4.98 -5.03
CA ASP A 142 -1.42 -5.60 -6.09
C ASP A 142 -1.26 -7.12 -6.07
N ASP A 143 -0.06 -7.61 -5.84
CA ASP A 143 0.19 -9.04 -5.72
C ASP A 143 -0.59 -9.62 -4.55
N TRP A 144 -0.61 -8.92 -3.41
CA TRP A 144 -1.35 -9.39 -2.25
C TRP A 144 -2.85 -9.42 -2.54
N LEU A 145 -3.40 -8.34 -3.11
CA LEU A 145 -4.83 -8.27 -3.40
C LEU A 145 -5.22 -9.39 -4.37
N SER A 146 -4.40 -9.63 -5.38
CA SER A 146 -4.70 -10.67 -6.36
C SER A 146 -4.64 -12.06 -5.73
N ALA A 147 -3.68 -12.30 -4.88
CA ALA A 147 -3.52 -13.61 -4.24
C ALA A 147 -4.60 -13.85 -3.18
N GLU A 148 -4.87 -12.82 -2.37
CA GLU A 148 -5.79 -12.99 -1.24
C GLU A 148 -7.24 -13.06 -1.70
N PHE A 149 -7.59 -12.33 -2.74
CA PHE A 149 -8.96 -12.22 -3.18
C PHE A 149 -9.19 -12.81 -4.57
N ARG A 150 -8.27 -13.64 -5.02
CA ARG A 150 -8.39 -14.24 -6.35
C ARG A 150 -9.67 -15.04 -6.51
N SER A 151 -10.07 -15.74 -5.47
CA SER A 151 -11.26 -16.58 -5.57
C SER A 151 -12.52 -15.76 -5.84
N ALA A 152 -12.53 -14.49 -5.50
CA ALA A 152 -13.68 -13.65 -5.72
C ALA A 152 -13.94 -13.42 -7.21
N LYS A 153 -12.95 -13.68 -8.06
CA LYS A 153 -13.09 -13.49 -9.49
C LYS A 153 -13.45 -14.76 -10.20
N LYS A 154 -13.48 -15.87 -9.54
CA LYS A 154 -13.76 -17.10 -10.23
C LYS A 154 -15.23 -17.21 -10.46
N PRO A 155 -15.64 -17.67 -11.61
CA PRO A 155 -17.06 -17.86 -11.89
C PRO A 155 -17.66 -18.91 -10.99
#